data_240c9cac9bd654e0ba40e58f14e8f4fa
#
_entry.id   240c9cac9bd654e0ba40e58f14e8f4fa
#
_cell.length_a   1.000
_cell.length_b   1.000
_cell.length_c   1.000
_cell.angle_alpha   90.00
_cell.angle_beta   90.00
_cell.angle_gamma   90.00
#
_symmetry.space_group_name_H-M   'P 1'
#
loop_
_entity.id
_entity.type
_entity.pdbx_description
1 polymer ?
#
loop_
_entity_poly.entity_id
_entity_poly.type
_entity_poly.pdbx_seq_one_letter_code
_entity_poly.pdbx_strand_id
1 'polypeptide(L)'
;IRCHIEAGFDFHSRITIWRCPVREMTKTKAHGLLYKQLRADSSFSRQGLPEYFVVMRKWAAEGDEVAPVTHTKDTFPLDQWQEWASPVWMHTRETDVLNGKRGPKDEKHICPMPLDLTTRAISLWSNPNDIVLSPFMGIGSEGYCSLKAKRRFIGTELKAEYFNQACRTLHDVEASAPTLFDSLEAA
;
A
#
# COMPACT_ATOMS: atom_id res chain seq x y z
N ILE A 1 -17.22 0.03 -3.48
CA ILE A 1 -17.87 -0.69 -2.36
C ILE A 1 -19.02 -1.55 -2.92
N ARG A 2 -20.01 -0.96 -3.61
CA ARG A 2 -21.21 -1.70 -4.08
C ARG A 2 -20.86 -2.95 -4.88
N CYS A 3 -20.01 -2.85 -5.90
CA CYS A 3 -19.60 -4.00 -6.72
C CYS A 3 -18.90 -5.10 -5.91
N HIS A 4 -18.18 -4.75 -4.84
CA HIS A 4 -17.55 -5.74 -3.96
C HIS A 4 -18.59 -6.45 -3.09
N ILE A 5 -19.61 -5.73 -2.60
CA ILE A 5 -20.72 -6.34 -1.86
C ILE A 5 -21.48 -7.30 -2.77
N GLU A 6 -21.77 -6.91 -4.00
CA GLU A 6 -22.41 -7.78 -5.02
C GLU A 6 -21.56 -9.02 -5.34
N ALA A 7 -20.24 -8.94 -5.18
CA ALA A 7 -19.31 -10.06 -5.33
C ALA A 7 -19.11 -10.90 -4.04
N GLY A 8 -19.90 -10.65 -3.00
CA GLY A 8 -19.89 -11.41 -1.75
C GLY A 8 -18.85 -10.97 -0.72
N PHE A 9 -18.41 -9.71 -0.78
CA PHE A 9 -17.59 -9.11 0.27
C PHE A 9 -18.44 -8.22 1.18
N ASP A 10 -18.15 -8.23 2.47
CA ASP A 10 -18.73 -7.30 3.42
C ASP A 10 -17.80 -6.09 3.64
N PHE A 11 -18.41 -4.93 3.83
CA PHE A 11 -17.66 -3.73 4.21
C PHE A 11 -17.18 -3.86 5.65
N HIS A 12 -15.86 -3.77 5.85
CA HIS A 12 -15.26 -3.81 7.18
C HIS A 12 -15.01 -2.41 7.72
N SER A 13 -14.20 -1.62 7.02
CA SER A 13 -13.83 -0.28 7.48
C SER A 13 -13.31 0.59 6.34
N ARG A 14 -13.18 1.88 6.63
CA ARG A 14 -12.57 2.85 5.73
C ARG A 14 -11.61 3.74 6.51
N ILE A 15 -10.38 3.85 6.03
CA ILE A 15 -9.37 4.73 6.58
C ILE A 15 -9.25 5.93 5.64
N THR A 16 -9.22 7.12 6.20
CA THR A 16 -8.98 8.35 5.46
C THR A 16 -7.48 8.61 5.42
N ILE A 17 -6.92 8.75 4.21
CA ILE A 17 -5.51 9.08 4.00
C ILE A 17 -5.42 10.57 3.76
N TRP A 18 -4.71 11.26 4.65
CA TRP A 18 -4.45 12.69 4.49
C TRP A 18 -3.58 12.96 3.26
N ARG A 19 -3.93 14.01 2.53
CA ARG A 19 -3.17 14.49 1.37
C ARG A 19 -2.79 15.94 1.53
N CYS A 20 -1.54 16.26 1.20
CA CYS A 20 -1.07 17.64 1.25
C CYS A 20 -1.79 18.46 0.17
N PRO A 21 -2.56 19.52 0.55
CA PRO A 21 -3.32 20.32 -0.41
C PRO A 21 -2.43 21.03 -1.44
N VAL A 22 -1.20 21.40 -1.08
CA VAL A 22 -0.24 22.03 -1.99
C VAL A 22 0.20 21.04 -3.08
N ARG A 23 0.49 19.78 -2.69
CA ARG A 23 0.86 18.72 -3.64
C ARG A 23 -0.33 18.33 -4.53
N GLU A 24 -1.52 18.25 -3.96
CA GLU A 24 -2.74 17.99 -4.70
C GLU A 24 -2.97 19.10 -5.75
N MET A 25 -2.86 20.36 -5.35
CA MET A 25 -2.97 21.49 -6.28
C MET A 25 -1.93 21.40 -7.41
N THR A 26 -0.69 21.05 -7.09
CA THR A 26 0.37 20.92 -8.09
C THR A 26 0.08 19.82 -9.10
N LYS A 27 -0.44 18.68 -8.63
CA LYS A 27 -0.78 17.52 -9.48
C LYS A 27 -2.03 17.77 -10.32
N THR A 28 -3.09 18.26 -9.68
CA THR A 28 -4.44 18.38 -10.29
C THR A 28 -4.69 19.70 -10.95
N LYS A 29 -3.82 20.71 -10.73
CA LYS A 29 -4.02 22.11 -11.14
C LYS A 29 -5.31 22.72 -10.57
N ALA A 30 -5.75 22.26 -9.41
CA ALA A 30 -6.97 22.70 -8.75
C ALA A 30 -6.78 24.09 -8.12
N HIS A 31 -7.08 25.12 -8.85
CA HIS A 31 -6.88 26.53 -8.45
C HIS A 31 -7.56 26.88 -7.11
N GLY A 32 -8.69 26.26 -6.78
CA GLY A 32 -9.39 26.46 -5.50
C GLY A 32 -8.59 26.07 -4.25
N LEU A 33 -7.50 25.29 -4.39
CA LEU A 33 -6.60 24.93 -3.30
C LEU A 33 -5.50 25.99 -3.02
N LEU A 34 -5.41 27.03 -3.86
CA LEU A 34 -4.40 28.07 -3.68
C LEU A 34 -4.80 29.02 -2.53
N TYR A 35 -3.86 29.33 -1.64
CA TYR A 35 -4.06 30.37 -0.62
C TYR A 35 -4.44 31.72 -1.21
N LYS A 36 -3.89 32.04 -2.39
CA LYS A 36 -4.27 33.23 -3.17
C LYS A 36 -5.77 33.26 -3.48
N GLN A 37 -6.35 32.11 -3.80
CA GLN A 37 -7.78 32.02 -4.12
C GLN A 37 -8.65 32.28 -2.88
N LEU A 38 -8.25 31.76 -1.71
CA LEU A 38 -8.95 32.05 -0.45
C LEU A 38 -9.02 33.55 -0.18
N ARG A 39 -7.95 34.29 -0.47
CA ARG A 39 -7.87 35.74 -0.25
C ARG A 39 -8.60 36.55 -1.34
N ALA A 40 -8.65 36.05 -2.55
CA ALA A 40 -9.31 36.76 -3.68
C ALA A 40 -10.83 36.56 -3.66
N ASP A 41 -11.25 35.32 -3.46
CA ASP A 41 -12.66 34.94 -3.43
C ASP A 41 -12.81 33.60 -2.70
N SER A 42 -13.26 33.66 -1.46
CA SER A 42 -13.44 32.47 -0.62
C SER A 42 -14.52 31.51 -1.12
N SER A 43 -15.45 31.97 -1.98
CA SER A 43 -16.48 31.11 -2.56
C SER A 43 -15.89 30.10 -3.57
N PHE A 44 -14.77 30.42 -4.17
CA PHE A 44 -14.01 29.52 -5.03
C PHE A 44 -12.96 28.69 -4.27
N SER A 45 -12.70 29.01 -3.01
CA SER A 45 -11.79 28.24 -2.20
C SER A 45 -12.41 26.91 -1.83
N ARG A 46 -11.61 25.83 -1.86
CA ARG A 46 -12.02 24.49 -1.45
C ARG A 46 -10.90 23.76 -0.72
N GLN A 47 -11.27 22.79 0.08
CA GLN A 47 -10.34 21.86 0.70
C GLN A 47 -9.85 20.83 -0.30
N GLY A 48 -8.70 20.25 -0.01
CA GLY A 48 -8.20 19.08 -0.71
C GLY A 48 -9.11 17.86 -0.47
N LEU A 49 -9.08 16.93 -1.41
CA LEU A 49 -9.77 15.66 -1.27
C LEU A 49 -8.83 14.62 -0.65
N PRO A 50 -9.27 13.90 0.38
CA PRO A 50 -8.50 12.79 0.90
C PRO A 50 -8.55 11.60 -0.05
N GLU A 51 -7.60 10.68 0.10
CA GLU A 51 -7.73 9.33 -0.43
C GLU A 51 -8.34 8.41 0.64
N TYR A 52 -8.83 7.27 0.21
CA TYR A 52 -9.44 6.31 1.10
C TYR A 52 -8.83 4.93 0.90
N PHE A 53 -8.47 4.30 2.01
CA PHE A 53 -8.20 2.88 2.05
C PHE A 53 -9.46 2.17 2.52
N VAL A 54 -10.05 1.35 1.65
CA VAL A 54 -11.29 0.63 1.95
C VAL A 54 -10.95 -0.81 2.24
N VAL A 55 -11.34 -1.28 3.42
CA VAL A 55 -11.17 -2.66 3.84
C VAL A 55 -12.49 -3.39 3.65
N MET A 56 -12.42 -4.48 2.90
CA MET A 56 -13.53 -5.40 2.69
C MET A 56 -13.16 -6.76 3.25
N ARG A 57 -14.12 -7.51 3.74
CA ARG A 57 -13.91 -8.86 4.25
C ARG A 57 -14.75 -9.85 3.44
N LYS A 58 -14.14 -10.96 3.06
CA LYS A 58 -14.86 -12.11 2.59
C LYS A 58 -14.92 -13.13 3.73
N TRP A 59 -16.12 -13.54 4.10
CA TRP A 59 -16.28 -14.56 5.12
C TRP A 59 -15.79 -15.91 4.60
N ALA A 60 -15.22 -16.68 5.50
CA ALA A 60 -14.86 -18.06 5.24
C ALA A 60 -16.11 -18.87 4.92
N ALA A 61 -15.97 -19.98 4.20
CA ALA A 61 -17.03 -20.93 4.05
C ALA A 61 -17.42 -21.52 5.42
N GLU A 62 -18.63 -22.09 5.50
CA GLU A 62 -19.10 -22.72 6.75
C GLU A 62 -18.09 -23.81 7.19
N GLY A 63 -17.58 -23.68 8.41
CA GLY A 63 -16.59 -24.59 8.97
C GLY A 63 -15.13 -24.13 8.82
N ASP A 64 -14.84 -23.07 8.06
CA ASP A 64 -13.49 -22.49 7.99
C ASP A 64 -13.24 -21.52 9.14
N GLU A 65 -12.10 -21.63 9.82
CA GLU A 65 -11.66 -20.66 10.81
C GLU A 65 -10.84 -19.55 10.15
N VAL A 66 -11.11 -18.31 10.53
CA VAL A 66 -10.28 -17.17 10.15
C VAL A 66 -9.19 -16.99 11.19
N ALA A 67 -7.95 -17.28 10.82
CA ALA A 67 -6.81 -17.08 11.70
C ALA A 67 -6.65 -15.58 12.07
N PRO A 68 -6.51 -15.25 13.36
CA PRO A 68 -6.23 -13.88 13.78
C PRO A 68 -4.81 -13.48 13.35
N VAL A 69 -4.56 -12.17 13.29
CA VAL A 69 -3.20 -11.65 13.12
C VAL A 69 -2.40 -11.90 14.41
N THR A 70 -1.20 -12.48 14.27
CA THR A 70 -0.37 -12.98 15.38
C THR A 70 0.80 -12.07 15.72
N HIS A 71 0.57 -10.75 15.80
CA HIS A 71 1.59 -9.80 16.20
C HIS A 71 1.90 -9.92 17.71
N THR A 72 3.17 -9.75 18.05
CA THR A 72 3.63 -9.55 19.42
C THR A 72 4.03 -8.09 19.62
N LYS A 73 4.27 -7.67 20.86
CA LYS A 73 4.77 -6.32 21.17
C LYS A 73 6.14 -6.04 20.53
N ASP A 74 6.94 -7.09 20.28
CA ASP A 74 8.27 -6.95 19.66
C ASP A 74 8.17 -6.84 18.14
N THR A 75 7.21 -7.51 17.51
CA THR A 75 7.02 -7.49 16.06
C THR A 75 6.12 -6.34 15.58
N PHE A 76 5.27 -5.83 16.48
CA PHE A 76 4.37 -4.72 16.21
C PHE A 76 4.12 -3.92 17.50
N PRO A 77 5.01 -2.96 17.83
CA PRO A 77 4.93 -2.16 19.04
C PRO A 77 3.60 -1.43 19.22
N LEU A 78 3.24 -1.15 20.48
CA LEU A 78 1.94 -0.56 20.82
C LEU A 78 1.75 0.83 20.22
N ASP A 79 2.77 1.65 20.23
CA ASP A 79 2.76 2.99 19.63
C ASP A 79 2.55 2.95 18.11
N GLN A 80 3.19 2.01 17.43
CA GLN A 80 2.96 1.77 16.02
C GLN A 80 1.53 1.29 15.75
N TRP A 81 1.02 0.40 16.60
CA TRP A 81 -0.37 -0.04 16.49
C TRP A 81 -1.35 1.11 16.69
N GLN A 82 -1.14 1.97 17.69
CA GLN A 82 -1.99 3.13 17.95
C GLN A 82 -2.03 4.10 16.76
N GLU A 83 -0.89 4.34 16.11
CA GLU A 83 -0.82 5.17 14.91
C GLU A 83 -1.58 4.53 13.73
N TRP A 84 -1.35 3.23 13.49
CA TRP A 84 -1.90 2.55 12.32
C TRP A 84 -3.36 2.11 12.47
N ALA A 85 -3.84 1.93 13.69
CA ALA A 85 -5.25 1.69 13.98
C ALA A 85 -6.12 2.96 13.90
N SER A 86 -5.50 4.13 13.72
CA SER A 86 -6.22 5.39 13.56
C SER A 86 -7.12 5.36 12.31
N PRO A 87 -8.35 5.90 12.38
CA PRO A 87 -9.23 6.01 11.21
C PRO A 87 -8.75 7.07 10.19
N VAL A 88 -7.72 7.83 10.56
CA VAL A 88 -7.08 8.84 9.69
C VAL A 88 -5.58 8.64 9.72
N TRP A 89 -4.99 8.35 8.58
CA TRP A 89 -3.53 8.26 8.43
C TRP A 89 -2.96 9.60 7.99
N MET A 90 -2.36 10.33 8.93
CA MET A 90 -1.85 11.70 8.74
C MET A 90 -0.41 11.72 8.19
N HIS A 91 0.43 10.79 8.62
CA HIS A 91 1.88 10.83 8.37
C HIS A 91 2.31 9.76 7.36
N THR A 92 1.60 9.68 6.23
CA THR A 92 1.96 8.74 5.18
C THR A 92 3.04 9.32 4.26
N ARG A 93 4.02 8.49 3.92
CA ARG A 93 5.13 8.88 3.03
C ARG A 93 4.76 8.69 1.57
N GLU A 94 4.08 9.67 0.99
CA GLU A 94 3.61 9.63 -0.40
C GLU A 94 4.71 9.48 -1.46
N THR A 95 5.95 9.85 -1.13
CA THR A 95 7.11 9.78 -2.04
C THR A 95 7.91 8.50 -1.91
N ASP A 96 7.61 7.69 -0.91
CA ASP A 96 8.24 6.39 -0.69
C ASP A 96 7.61 5.37 -1.65
N VAL A 97 8.11 5.35 -2.87
CA VAL A 97 7.61 4.51 -3.97
C VAL A 97 8.75 3.77 -4.65
N LEU A 98 8.44 2.65 -5.28
CA LEU A 98 9.43 1.97 -6.12
C LEU A 98 9.87 2.86 -7.29
N ASN A 99 11.15 2.77 -7.62
CA ASN A 99 11.65 3.42 -8.82
C ASN A 99 11.14 2.68 -10.06
N GLY A 100 10.30 3.34 -10.84
CA GLY A 100 9.72 2.78 -12.05
C GLY A 100 10.65 2.70 -13.26
N LYS A 101 11.91 3.16 -13.14
CA LYS A 101 12.93 3.07 -14.21
C LYS A 101 14.19 2.42 -13.65
N ARG A 102 14.48 1.22 -14.09
CA ARG A 102 15.70 0.49 -13.75
C ARG A 102 16.64 0.27 -14.94
N GLY A 103 16.14 0.45 -16.15
CA GLY A 103 16.91 0.28 -17.38
C GLY A 103 16.54 1.31 -18.45
N PRO A 104 17.36 1.43 -19.51
CA PRO A 104 17.17 2.41 -20.58
C PRO A 104 15.85 2.23 -21.36
N LYS A 105 15.31 1.00 -21.36
CA LYS A 105 14.06 0.62 -22.05
C LYS A 105 12.86 0.57 -21.13
N ASP A 106 13.02 0.79 -19.81
CA ASP A 106 11.93 0.72 -18.86
C ASP A 106 11.07 1.97 -18.97
N GLU A 107 9.77 1.79 -19.05
CA GLU A 107 8.81 2.87 -18.96
C GLU A 107 8.64 3.32 -17.50
N LYS A 108 8.54 4.62 -17.31
CA LYS A 108 8.22 5.18 -16.00
C LYS A 108 6.78 4.83 -15.62
N HIS A 109 6.60 4.09 -14.53
CA HIS A 109 5.27 3.88 -13.96
C HIS A 109 4.67 5.22 -13.50
N ILE A 110 3.44 5.51 -13.93
CA ILE A 110 2.83 6.84 -13.75
C ILE A 110 2.48 7.11 -12.29
N CYS A 111 1.99 6.10 -11.58
CA CYS A 111 1.51 6.23 -10.20
C CYS A 111 1.80 4.96 -9.39
N PRO A 112 3.07 4.73 -8.99
CA PRO A 112 3.38 3.60 -8.13
C PRO A 112 2.73 3.77 -6.76
N MET A 113 2.26 2.65 -6.17
CA MET A 113 1.68 2.64 -4.84
C MET A 113 2.73 3.01 -3.78
N PRO A 114 2.43 3.92 -2.84
CA PRO A 114 3.34 4.22 -1.73
C PRO A 114 3.59 2.99 -0.86
N LEU A 115 4.88 2.70 -0.61
CA LEU A 115 5.31 1.53 0.15
C LEU A 115 4.84 1.58 1.60
N ASP A 116 4.80 2.77 2.19
CA ASP A 116 4.30 2.97 3.55
C ASP A 116 2.83 2.52 3.71
N LEU A 117 1.95 2.93 2.81
CA LEU A 117 0.54 2.51 2.82
C LEU A 117 0.39 1.00 2.64
N THR A 118 1.15 0.45 1.69
CA THR A 118 1.14 -0.99 1.40
C THR A 118 1.64 -1.79 2.60
N THR A 119 2.71 -1.33 3.25
CA THR A 119 3.27 -1.98 4.44
C THR A 119 2.26 -1.98 5.61
N ARG A 120 1.58 -0.85 5.85
CA ARG A 120 0.51 -0.77 6.87
C ARG A 120 -0.59 -1.79 6.60
N ALA A 121 -1.08 -1.84 5.35
CA ALA A 121 -2.13 -2.77 4.95
C ALA A 121 -1.72 -4.23 5.17
N ILE A 122 -0.56 -4.63 4.68
CA ILE A 122 -0.07 -6.00 4.80
C ILE A 122 0.12 -6.38 6.28
N SER A 123 0.69 -5.50 7.09
CA SER A 123 0.94 -5.76 8.50
C SER A 123 -0.34 -5.87 9.33
N LEU A 124 -1.34 -5.01 9.06
CA LEU A 124 -2.58 -5.01 9.83
C LEU A 124 -3.49 -6.21 9.54
N TRP A 125 -3.44 -6.77 8.32
CA TRP A 125 -4.43 -7.76 7.89
C TRP A 125 -3.84 -9.06 7.34
N SER A 126 -2.56 -9.36 7.62
CA SER A 126 -1.98 -10.64 7.24
C SER A 126 -0.90 -11.11 8.23
N ASN A 127 -0.63 -12.41 8.22
CA ASN A 127 0.44 -13.05 8.98
C ASN A 127 1.66 -13.37 8.08
N PRO A 128 2.85 -13.57 8.65
CA PRO A 128 3.95 -14.20 7.93
C PRO A 128 3.49 -15.51 7.26
N ASN A 129 3.97 -15.77 6.06
CA ASN A 129 3.60 -16.88 5.18
C ASN A 129 2.18 -16.85 4.59
N ASP A 130 1.34 -15.86 4.91
CA ASP A 130 0.09 -15.65 4.20
C ASP A 130 0.35 -15.27 2.74
N ILE A 131 -0.65 -15.50 1.89
CA ILE A 131 -0.60 -15.11 0.48
C ILE A 131 -1.25 -13.74 0.32
N VAL A 132 -0.49 -12.81 -0.24
CA VAL A 132 -0.98 -11.51 -0.70
C VAL A 132 -1.18 -11.59 -2.22
N LEU A 133 -2.38 -11.28 -2.67
CA LEU A 133 -2.73 -11.26 -4.09
C LEU A 133 -2.93 -9.82 -4.56
N SER A 134 -2.25 -9.41 -5.62
CA SER A 134 -2.53 -8.17 -6.34
C SER A 134 -2.94 -8.46 -7.78
N PRO A 135 -4.21 -8.21 -8.16
CA PRO A 135 -4.66 -8.38 -9.54
C PRO A 135 -4.16 -7.28 -10.49
N PHE A 136 -3.57 -6.22 -9.97
CA PHE A 136 -3.05 -5.04 -10.70
C PHE A 136 -1.70 -4.61 -10.12
N MET A 137 -0.70 -5.51 -10.13
CA MET A 137 0.53 -5.32 -9.37
C MET A 137 1.45 -4.18 -9.88
N GLY A 138 1.21 -3.67 -11.09
CA GLY A 138 2.07 -2.65 -11.71
C GLY A 138 3.54 -3.07 -11.73
N ILE A 139 4.39 -2.24 -11.11
CA ILE A 139 5.83 -2.54 -10.96
C ILE A 139 6.18 -3.31 -9.68
N GLY A 140 5.16 -3.83 -8.97
CA GLY A 140 5.33 -4.80 -7.88
C GLY A 140 5.46 -4.19 -6.48
N SER A 141 4.87 -3.03 -6.20
CA SER A 141 4.94 -2.41 -4.86
C SER A 141 4.38 -3.31 -3.76
N GLU A 142 3.23 -3.93 -4.00
CA GLU A 142 2.59 -4.86 -3.06
C GLU A 142 3.44 -6.12 -2.86
N GLY A 143 4.01 -6.65 -3.93
CA GLY A 143 4.91 -7.79 -3.87
C GLY A 143 6.17 -7.48 -3.09
N TYR A 144 6.79 -6.33 -3.35
CA TYR A 144 7.95 -5.86 -2.60
C TYR A 144 7.69 -5.80 -1.10
N CYS A 145 6.60 -5.15 -0.68
CA CYS A 145 6.24 -5.05 0.73
C CYS A 145 5.88 -6.42 1.33
N SER A 146 5.22 -7.30 0.57
CA SER A 146 4.86 -8.66 1.00
C SER A 146 6.08 -9.48 1.31
N LEU A 147 7.05 -9.55 0.40
CA LEU A 147 8.28 -10.31 0.58
C LEU A 147 9.13 -9.75 1.74
N LYS A 148 9.26 -8.43 1.84
CA LYS A 148 9.93 -7.77 2.97
C LYS A 148 9.28 -8.12 4.31
N ALA A 149 7.98 -8.28 4.33
CA ALA A 149 7.21 -8.67 5.51
C ALA A 149 7.08 -10.19 5.69
N LYS A 150 7.84 -11.00 4.94
CA LYS A 150 7.83 -12.47 4.97
C LYS A 150 6.47 -13.08 4.60
N ARG A 151 5.71 -12.43 3.72
CA ARG A 151 4.48 -12.97 3.09
C ARG A 151 4.82 -13.53 1.73
N ARG A 152 4.04 -14.49 1.27
CA ARG A 152 4.07 -14.96 -0.13
C ARG A 152 3.27 -14.00 -0.99
N PHE A 153 3.64 -13.87 -2.26
CA PHE A 153 2.98 -12.93 -3.17
C PHE A 153 2.57 -13.60 -4.48
N ILE A 154 1.39 -13.25 -4.94
CA ILE A 154 0.89 -13.57 -6.29
C ILE A 154 0.44 -12.25 -6.92
N GLY A 155 0.91 -11.95 -8.11
CA GLY A 155 0.52 -10.72 -8.79
C GLY A 155 0.25 -10.95 -10.27
N THR A 156 -0.66 -10.15 -10.83
CA THR A 156 -0.93 -10.09 -12.26
C THR A 156 -0.74 -8.68 -12.77
N GLU A 157 -0.26 -8.53 -13.99
CA GLU A 157 -0.09 -7.25 -14.68
C GLU A 157 -0.21 -7.49 -16.20
N LEU A 158 -1.04 -6.66 -16.85
CA LEU A 158 -1.27 -6.78 -18.30
C LEU A 158 -0.15 -6.17 -19.13
N LYS A 159 0.49 -5.11 -18.61
CA LYS A 159 1.56 -4.42 -19.33
C LYS A 159 2.88 -5.16 -19.14
N ALA A 160 3.39 -5.77 -20.19
CA ALA A 160 4.59 -6.60 -20.15
C ALA A 160 5.82 -5.88 -19.56
N GLU A 161 6.00 -4.59 -19.86
CA GLU A 161 7.10 -3.77 -19.32
C GLU A 161 7.03 -3.66 -17.81
N TYR A 162 5.83 -3.41 -17.25
CA TYR A 162 5.62 -3.33 -15.81
C TYR A 162 5.77 -4.69 -15.14
N PHE A 163 5.21 -5.73 -15.75
CA PHE A 163 5.39 -7.11 -15.29
C PHE A 163 6.87 -7.49 -15.18
N ASN A 164 7.65 -7.22 -16.23
CA ASN A 164 9.09 -7.51 -16.24
C ASN A 164 9.85 -6.69 -15.17
N GLN A 165 9.47 -5.44 -14.93
CA GLN A 165 10.03 -4.63 -13.84
C GLN A 165 9.67 -5.22 -12.48
N ALA A 166 8.41 -5.64 -12.28
CA ALA A 166 7.97 -6.28 -11.06
C ALA A 166 8.77 -7.56 -10.79
N CYS A 167 8.92 -8.44 -11.78
CA CYS A 167 9.71 -9.68 -11.64
C CYS A 167 11.15 -9.39 -11.18
N ARG A 168 11.83 -8.40 -11.79
CA ARG A 168 13.19 -8.00 -11.37
C ARG A 168 13.19 -7.47 -9.93
N THR A 169 12.21 -6.62 -9.59
CA THR A 169 12.09 -6.06 -8.23
C THR A 169 11.93 -7.16 -7.18
N LEU A 170 11.05 -8.11 -7.44
CA LEU A 170 10.77 -9.20 -6.50
C LEU A 170 11.95 -10.15 -6.38
N HIS A 171 12.59 -10.51 -7.49
CA HIS A 171 13.81 -11.32 -7.49
C HIS A 171 14.94 -10.67 -6.66
N ASP A 172 15.15 -9.35 -6.79
CA ASP A 172 16.18 -8.65 -6.01
C ASP A 172 15.87 -8.66 -4.50
N VAL A 173 14.59 -8.58 -4.12
CA VAL A 173 14.17 -8.69 -2.72
C VAL A 173 14.45 -10.09 -2.18
N GLU A 174 14.11 -11.13 -2.94
CA GLU A 174 14.37 -12.52 -2.53
C GLU A 174 15.87 -12.78 -2.43
N ALA A 175 16.67 -12.33 -3.40
CA ALA A 175 18.13 -12.48 -3.37
C ALA A 175 18.81 -11.71 -2.23
N SER A 176 18.18 -10.63 -1.74
CA SER A 176 18.69 -9.82 -0.62
C SER A 176 18.18 -10.28 0.74
N ALA A 177 17.30 -11.28 0.79
CA ALA A 177 16.84 -11.85 2.05
C ALA A 177 17.99 -12.62 2.75
N PRO A 178 18.17 -12.47 4.06
CA PRO A 178 19.20 -13.21 4.78
C PRO A 178 19.01 -14.70 4.59
N THR A 179 20.06 -15.38 4.19
CA THR A 179 20.06 -16.85 4.07
C THR A 179 20.19 -17.50 5.45
N LEU A 180 19.91 -18.81 5.52
CA LEU A 180 20.13 -19.56 6.75
C LEU A 180 21.60 -19.47 7.24
N PHE A 181 22.53 -19.33 6.31
CA PHE A 181 23.96 -19.21 6.60
C PHE A 181 24.33 -17.87 7.23
N ASP A 182 23.72 -16.76 6.77
CA ASP A 182 23.95 -15.42 7.36
C ASP A 182 23.50 -15.35 8.82
N SER A 183 22.48 -16.11 9.20
CA SER A 183 22.01 -16.21 10.58
C SER A 183 22.92 -17.07 11.48
N LEU A 184 23.74 -17.95 10.92
CA LEU A 184 24.70 -18.77 11.66
C LEU A 184 26.04 -18.04 11.91
N GLU A 185 26.40 -17.05 11.09
CA GLU A 185 27.60 -16.22 11.26
C GLU A 185 27.40 -15.10 12.29
N ALA A 186 26.16 -14.78 12.63
CA ALA A 186 25.79 -13.72 13.60
C ALA A 186 25.54 -14.23 15.04
N ALA A 187 25.66 -15.51 15.28
CA ALA A 187 25.48 -16.17 16.58
C ALA A 187 26.81 -16.61 17.18
#